data_245af5b688d71d98abc66a41b942d8f4
#
_entry.id   245af5b688d71d98abc66a41b942d8f4
#
_cell.length_a   1.000
_cell.length_b   1.000
_cell.length_c   1.000
_cell.angle_alpha   90.00
_cell.angle_beta   90.00
_cell.angle_gamma   90.00
#
_symmetry.space_group_name_H-M   'P 1'
#
loop_
_entity.id
_entity.type
_entity.pdbx_description
1 polymer ?
#
loop_
_entity_poly.entity_id
_entity_poly.type
_entity_poly.pdbx_seq_one_letter_code
_entity_poly.pdbx_strand_id
1 'polypeptide(L)'
;LIFAKRMLINYLPCKDILWAYMRREGVEGGRQKQFSTSSLVIITRRKKRYEFEMTDKEIRDCIQLLKVLNPKLVTGFPKGARIPLQSLPNTRDLGALIAKDGRHILPRRLLRSGCLYHISLQDEDTLLDEYHLSTVVDFRTRMECLEKPDTIMEGVQYHEIPIVDEETLGITRSG
;
A
#
# COMPACT_ATOMS: atom_id res chain seq x y z
N LEU A 1 1.40 15.54 15.61
CA LEU A 1 0.03 15.43 16.12
C LEU A 1 0.08 15.27 17.64
N ILE A 2 -0.67 16.11 18.35
CA ILE A 2 -0.81 16.06 19.82
C ILE A 2 -2.28 15.69 20.10
N PHE A 3 -2.49 14.75 21.02
CA PHE A 3 -3.84 14.29 21.39
C PHE A 3 -3.87 13.79 22.84
N ALA A 4 -5.05 13.84 23.44
CA ALA A 4 -5.28 13.30 24.78
C ALA A 4 -5.74 11.84 24.70
N LYS A 5 -5.15 10.98 25.56
CA LYS A 5 -5.59 9.60 25.76
C LYS A 5 -5.39 9.21 27.21
N ARG A 6 -6.45 8.71 27.88
CA ARG A 6 -6.42 8.32 29.30
C ARG A 6 -5.87 9.44 30.22
N MET A 7 -6.36 10.67 30.04
CA MET A 7 -5.93 11.87 30.78
C MET A 7 -4.47 12.29 30.61
N LEU A 8 -3.76 11.72 29.63
CA LEU A 8 -2.40 12.07 29.29
C LEU A 8 -2.32 12.71 27.91
N ILE A 9 -1.48 13.73 27.77
CA ILE A 9 -1.16 14.32 26.46
C ILE A 9 -0.14 13.41 25.79
N ASN A 10 -0.48 12.96 24.60
CA ASN A 10 0.36 12.09 23.78
C ASN A 10 0.84 12.86 22.56
N TYR A 11 2.00 12.45 22.06
CA TYR A 11 2.63 13.02 20.89
C TYR A 11 2.89 11.94 19.84
N LEU A 12 2.54 12.23 18.59
CA LEU A 12 2.80 11.39 17.44
C LEU A 12 3.52 12.22 16.37
N PRO A 13 4.80 11.94 16.06
CA PRO A 13 5.51 12.61 14.97
C PRO A 13 4.79 12.42 13.64
N CYS A 14 4.55 13.49 12.88
CA CYS A 14 3.86 13.40 11.58
C CYS A 14 4.60 12.50 10.60
N LYS A 15 5.95 12.47 10.65
CA LYS A 15 6.79 11.58 9.81
C LYS A 15 6.55 10.09 10.05
N ASP A 16 6.05 9.72 11.23
CA ASP A 16 5.77 8.33 11.58
C ASP A 16 4.39 7.86 11.12
N ILE A 17 3.56 8.78 10.64
CA ILE A 17 2.24 8.46 10.09
C ILE A 17 2.44 7.92 8.67
N LEU A 18 1.95 6.71 8.44
CA LEU A 18 1.99 6.06 7.12
C LEU A 18 0.72 6.34 6.33
N TRP A 19 -0.44 6.21 6.99
CA TRP A 19 -1.74 6.25 6.35
C TRP A 19 -2.75 6.98 7.23
N ALA A 20 -3.54 7.86 6.63
CA ALA A 20 -4.65 8.55 7.27
C ALA A 20 -5.89 8.54 6.39
N TYR A 21 -7.04 8.21 6.96
CA TYR A 21 -8.31 8.17 6.24
C TYR A 21 -9.50 8.46 7.15
N MET A 22 -10.60 8.88 6.51
CA MET A 22 -11.90 9.04 7.17
C MET A 22 -12.61 7.70 7.18
N ARG A 23 -13.09 7.28 8.35
CA ARG A 23 -14.01 6.16 8.53
C ARG A 23 -15.38 6.73 8.92
N ARG A 24 -16.41 6.22 8.30
CA ARG A 24 -17.80 6.51 8.69
C ARG A 24 -18.46 5.23 9.17
N GLU A 25 -19.09 5.31 10.32
CA GLU A 25 -19.97 4.26 10.84
C GLU A 25 -21.40 4.80 10.85
N GLY A 26 -22.30 4.11 10.15
CA GLY A 26 -23.71 4.39 10.12
C GLY A 26 -24.50 3.09 10.17
N VAL A 27 -25.62 3.08 10.86
CA VAL A 27 -26.54 1.94 10.83
C VAL A 27 -27.46 2.14 9.63
N GLU A 28 -27.39 1.26 8.63
CA GLU A 28 -28.40 1.18 7.57
C GLU A 28 -29.69 0.62 8.15
N GLY A 29 -30.72 1.42 8.26
CA GLY A 29 -32.03 0.95 8.70
C GLY A 29 -33.09 2.04 8.81
N GLY A 30 -34.01 2.11 7.83
CA GLY A 30 -35.32 2.74 7.97
C GLY A 30 -35.34 4.26 7.86
N ARG A 31 -36.54 4.83 7.71
CA ARG A 31 -36.88 6.22 7.41
C ARG A 31 -36.50 7.30 8.45
N GLN A 32 -35.60 7.04 9.39
CA GLN A 32 -35.15 8.02 10.38
C GLN A 32 -33.70 8.47 10.13
N LYS A 33 -33.44 9.77 10.38
CA LYS A 33 -32.12 10.39 10.29
C LYS A 33 -31.10 9.56 11.07
N GLN A 34 -30.18 8.93 10.35
CA GLN A 34 -29.09 8.16 10.92
C GLN A 34 -28.03 9.11 11.47
N PHE A 35 -27.63 8.89 12.70
CA PHE A 35 -26.39 9.46 13.25
C PHE A 35 -25.22 8.67 12.65
N SER A 36 -24.50 9.29 11.74
CA SER A 36 -23.23 8.73 11.26
C SER A 36 -22.11 9.32 12.09
N THR A 37 -21.37 8.49 12.78
CA THR A 37 -20.15 8.89 13.46
C THR A 37 -18.99 8.85 12.47
N SER A 38 -18.26 9.94 12.36
CA SER A 38 -17.05 10.02 11.54
C SER A 38 -15.81 9.98 12.40
N SER A 39 -14.81 9.25 11.97
CA SER A 39 -13.54 9.12 12.68
C SER A 39 -12.35 9.34 11.72
N LEU A 40 -11.36 10.07 12.20
CA LEU A 40 -10.03 10.08 11.60
C LEU A 40 -9.27 8.83 12.06
N VAL A 41 -8.94 7.95 11.14
CA VAL A 41 -8.09 6.79 11.41
C VAL A 41 -6.67 7.10 10.95
N ILE A 42 -5.71 6.89 11.85
CA ILE A 42 -4.27 7.04 11.58
C ILE A 42 -3.58 5.72 11.83
N ILE A 43 -2.76 5.31 10.86
CA ILE A 43 -1.91 4.13 10.97
C ILE A 43 -0.46 4.58 10.83
N THR A 44 0.36 4.18 11.80
CA THR A 44 1.78 4.51 11.81
C THR A 44 2.61 3.48 11.06
N ARG A 45 3.88 3.83 10.73
CA ARG A 45 4.88 2.91 10.17
C ARG A 45 5.12 1.69 11.05
N ARG A 46 4.94 1.81 12.37
CA ARG A 46 5.02 0.73 13.36
C ARG A 46 3.72 -0.06 13.52
N LYS A 47 2.76 0.09 12.56
CA LYS A 47 1.46 -0.59 12.56
C LYS A 47 0.54 -0.25 13.74
N LYS A 48 0.81 0.80 14.50
CA LYS A 48 -0.12 1.28 15.55
C LYS A 48 -1.26 2.03 14.88
N ARG A 49 -2.49 1.72 15.31
CA ARG A 49 -3.73 2.38 14.88
C ARG A 49 -4.21 3.34 15.96
N TYR A 50 -4.57 4.54 15.53
CA TYR A 50 -5.25 5.55 16.34
C TYR A 50 -6.56 5.92 15.64
N GLU A 51 -7.59 6.21 16.41
CA GLU A 51 -8.88 6.60 15.90
C GLU A 51 -9.41 7.76 16.75
N PHE A 52 -9.90 8.83 16.09
CA PHE A 52 -10.36 10.06 16.70
C PHE A 52 -11.71 10.41 16.11
N GLU A 53 -12.75 10.48 16.96
CA GLU A 53 -14.07 10.97 16.56
C GLU A 53 -13.98 12.48 16.31
N MET A 54 -14.39 12.91 15.15
CA MET A 54 -14.32 14.30 14.70
C MET A 54 -15.39 14.54 13.65
N THR A 55 -15.72 15.78 13.39
CA THR A 55 -16.59 16.14 12.25
C THR A 55 -15.89 15.88 10.93
N ASP A 56 -16.66 15.64 9.87
CA ASP A 56 -16.14 15.43 8.51
C ASP A 56 -15.23 16.59 8.05
N LYS A 57 -15.55 17.81 8.45
CA LYS A 57 -14.75 19.00 8.11
C LYS A 57 -13.40 18.94 8.81
N GLU A 58 -13.39 18.74 10.12
CA GLU A 58 -12.15 18.65 10.90
C GLU A 58 -11.26 17.53 10.41
N ILE A 59 -11.83 16.37 10.02
CA ILE A 59 -11.05 15.25 9.47
C ILE A 59 -10.38 15.66 8.17
N ARG A 60 -11.12 16.31 7.25
CA ARG A 60 -10.54 16.77 5.97
C ARG A 60 -9.42 17.79 6.19
N ASP A 61 -9.67 18.78 7.06
CA ASP A 61 -8.69 19.83 7.37
C ASP A 61 -7.42 19.20 8.00
N CYS A 62 -7.61 18.25 8.93
CA CYS A 62 -6.51 17.52 9.55
C CYS A 62 -5.70 16.69 8.55
N ILE A 63 -6.37 15.93 7.66
CA ILE A 63 -5.69 15.13 6.63
C ILE A 63 -4.90 16.04 5.68
N GLN A 64 -5.47 17.19 5.29
CA GLN A 64 -4.78 18.14 4.43
C GLN A 64 -3.52 18.69 5.09
N LEU A 65 -3.61 19.11 6.35
CA LEU A 65 -2.45 19.57 7.12
C LEU A 65 -1.40 18.47 7.28
N LEU A 66 -1.81 17.26 7.61
CA LEU A 66 -0.90 16.12 7.73
C LEU A 66 -0.18 15.84 6.41
N LYS A 67 -0.86 16.00 5.26
CA LYS A 67 -0.26 15.82 3.93
C LYS A 67 0.80 16.88 3.61
N VAL A 68 0.58 18.12 4.04
CA VAL A 68 1.59 19.21 3.93
C VAL A 68 2.82 18.90 4.79
N LEU A 69 2.60 18.45 6.04
CA LEU A 69 3.69 18.14 6.98
C LEU A 69 4.41 16.81 6.68
N ASN A 70 3.77 15.91 5.95
CA ASN A 70 4.32 14.62 5.53
C ASN A 70 3.86 14.31 4.09
N PRO A 71 4.57 14.81 3.05
CA PRO A 71 4.23 14.57 1.65
C PRO A 71 4.13 13.08 1.26
N LYS A 72 4.84 12.20 1.99
CA LYS A 72 4.80 10.75 1.79
C LYS A 72 3.59 10.06 2.45
N LEU A 73 2.71 10.83 3.13
CA LEU A 73 1.50 10.30 3.76
C LEU A 73 0.55 9.72 2.71
N VAL A 74 0.12 8.49 2.91
CA VAL A 74 -0.98 7.90 2.14
C VAL A 74 -2.31 8.40 2.70
N THR A 75 -3.18 8.92 1.86
CA THR A 75 -4.49 9.44 2.28
C THR A 75 -5.62 8.70 1.59
N GLY A 76 -6.73 8.51 2.29
CA GLY A 76 -7.90 7.80 1.77
C GLY A 76 -7.61 6.31 1.47
N PHE A 77 -8.23 5.80 0.41
CA PHE A 77 -8.14 4.39 -0.01
C PHE A 77 -7.61 4.32 -1.44
N PRO A 78 -6.28 4.35 -1.64
CA PRO A 78 -5.67 4.42 -2.98
C PRO A 78 -5.68 3.09 -3.75
N LYS A 79 -6.68 2.26 -3.57
CA LYS A 79 -6.84 0.90 -4.12
C LYS A 79 -6.08 0.66 -5.42
N GLY A 80 -5.01 -0.15 -5.40
CA GLY A 80 -4.21 -0.45 -6.58
C GLY A 80 -3.54 0.78 -7.21
N ALA A 81 -3.13 1.75 -6.40
CA ALA A 81 -2.50 2.97 -6.87
C ALA A 81 -1.24 2.67 -7.70
N ARG A 82 -1.17 3.27 -8.89
CA ARG A 82 0.00 3.16 -9.75
C ARG A 82 1.20 3.83 -9.09
N ILE A 83 2.32 3.15 -9.10
CA ILE A 83 3.62 3.71 -8.72
C ILE A 83 4.25 4.27 -10.00
N PRO A 84 4.68 5.54 -10.02
CA PRO A 84 5.23 6.18 -11.22
C PRO A 84 6.69 5.79 -11.46
N LEU A 85 6.93 4.49 -11.75
CA LEU A 85 8.24 3.98 -12.14
C LEU A 85 8.40 4.11 -13.66
N GLN A 86 9.64 4.39 -14.11
CA GLN A 86 9.95 4.60 -15.52
C GLN A 86 10.11 3.27 -16.27
N SER A 87 10.90 2.35 -15.71
CA SER A 87 11.18 1.04 -16.31
C SER A 87 10.11 -0.01 -16.02
N LEU A 88 9.24 0.23 -15.04
CA LEU A 88 8.18 -0.68 -14.60
C LEU A 88 6.79 -0.01 -14.64
N PRO A 89 6.26 0.27 -15.84
CA PRO A 89 5.08 1.16 -15.98
C PRO A 89 3.78 0.61 -15.39
N ASN A 90 3.70 -0.68 -15.11
CA ASN A 90 2.47 -1.32 -14.58
C ASN A 90 2.57 -1.67 -13.08
N THR A 91 3.53 -1.09 -12.37
CA THR A 91 3.69 -1.33 -10.94
C THR A 91 2.60 -0.62 -10.14
N ARG A 92 2.02 -1.34 -9.19
CA ARG A 92 0.91 -0.88 -8.34
C ARG A 92 1.12 -1.27 -6.90
N ASP A 93 0.77 -0.35 -6.00
CA ASP A 93 0.60 -0.63 -4.58
C ASP A 93 -0.81 -1.20 -4.35
N LEU A 94 -0.91 -2.42 -3.83
CA LEU A 94 -2.18 -3.07 -3.51
C LEU A 94 -2.73 -2.64 -2.15
N GLY A 95 -2.14 -1.63 -1.52
CA GLY A 95 -2.62 -1.06 -0.27
C GLY A 95 -4.07 -0.60 -0.35
N ALA A 96 -4.73 -0.62 0.81
CA ALA A 96 -6.13 -0.29 1.00
C ALA A 96 -7.16 -1.22 0.31
N LEU A 97 -6.74 -2.27 -0.40
CA LEU A 97 -7.65 -3.33 -0.81
C LEU A 97 -8.22 -4.03 0.43
N ILE A 98 -9.50 -4.41 0.34
CA ILE A 98 -10.21 -5.06 1.44
C ILE A 98 -10.03 -6.57 1.31
N ALA A 99 -9.54 -7.20 2.36
CA ALA A 99 -9.46 -8.65 2.46
C ALA A 99 -10.86 -9.23 2.76
N LYS A 100 -11.03 -10.55 2.55
CA LYS A 100 -12.31 -11.26 2.73
C LYS A 100 -12.92 -11.08 4.13
N ASP A 101 -12.08 -10.87 5.14
CA ASP A 101 -12.48 -10.66 6.54
C ASP A 101 -12.70 -9.17 6.89
N GLY A 102 -12.77 -8.29 5.90
CA GLY A 102 -13.00 -6.85 6.08
C GLY A 102 -11.76 -6.04 6.49
N ARG A 103 -10.62 -6.67 6.71
CA ARG A 103 -9.36 -5.95 6.96
C ARG A 103 -8.81 -5.34 5.67
N HIS A 104 -8.06 -4.27 5.80
CA HIS A 104 -7.40 -3.62 4.67
C HIS A 104 -5.93 -4.03 4.59
N ILE A 105 -5.44 -4.23 3.36
CA ILE A 105 -4.00 -4.36 3.12
C ILE A 105 -3.35 -3.03 3.46
N LEU A 106 -2.29 -3.08 4.25
CA LEU A 106 -1.54 -1.87 4.61
C LEU A 106 -0.81 -1.34 3.36
N PRO A 107 -0.92 -0.04 3.02
CA PRO A 107 -0.17 0.58 1.93
C PRO A 107 1.34 0.34 2.04
N ARG A 108 2.01 0.24 0.90
CA ARG A 108 3.46 0.00 0.78
C ARG A 108 3.92 -1.32 1.40
N ARG A 109 3.08 -2.35 1.37
CA ARG A 109 3.42 -3.69 1.89
C ARG A 109 3.31 -4.77 0.86
N LEU A 110 2.43 -4.60 -0.11
CA LEU A 110 2.25 -5.56 -1.19
C LEU A 110 2.18 -4.79 -2.51
N LEU A 111 3.17 -5.02 -3.33
CA LEU A 111 3.26 -4.43 -4.66
C LEU A 111 3.00 -5.50 -5.72
N ARG A 112 2.45 -5.09 -6.83
CA ARG A 112 2.32 -5.90 -8.04
C ARG A 112 3.06 -5.20 -9.16
N SER A 113 3.90 -5.94 -9.89
CA SER A 113 4.68 -5.41 -11.01
C SER A 113 4.70 -6.39 -12.19
N GLY A 114 5.26 -5.97 -13.30
CA GLY A 114 5.82 -6.85 -14.32
C GLY A 114 7.16 -7.42 -13.86
N CYS A 115 7.88 -8.12 -14.76
CA CYS A 115 9.22 -8.62 -14.48
C CYS A 115 10.19 -7.47 -14.18
N LEU A 116 11.16 -7.73 -13.31
CA LEU A 116 12.16 -6.74 -12.87
C LEU A 116 13.38 -6.72 -13.82
N TYR A 117 13.16 -6.98 -15.11
CA TYR A 117 14.19 -6.99 -16.12
C TYR A 117 14.61 -5.56 -16.50
N HIS A 118 15.90 -5.26 -16.44
CA HIS A 118 16.47 -3.93 -16.77
C HIS A 118 15.83 -2.77 -16.01
N ILE A 119 15.70 -2.89 -14.69
CA ILE A 119 15.25 -1.78 -13.84
C ILE A 119 16.26 -0.64 -13.90
N SER A 120 15.76 0.61 -14.01
CA SER A 120 16.60 1.80 -13.87
C SER A 120 17.06 1.99 -12.42
N LEU A 121 18.26 2.54 -12.22
CA LEU A 121 18.77 2.83 -10.87
C LEU A 121 17.79 3.71 -10.06
N GLN A 122 17.14 4.68 -10.71
CA GLN A 122 16.15 5.54 -10.06
C GLN A 122 14.92 4.75 -9.56
N ASP A 123 14.46 3.76 -10.33
CA ASP A 123 13.33 2.91 -9.93
C ASP A 123 13.74 1.94 -8.82
N GLU A 124 14.98 1.43 -8.88
CA GLU A 124 15.57 0.61 -7.81
C GLU A 124 15.63 1.39 -6.50
N ASP A 125 16.21 2.60 -6.49
CA ASP A 125 16.24 3.48 -5.32
C ASP A 125 14.83 3.74 -4.78
N THR A 126 13.85 3.99 -5.67
CA THR A 126 12.46 4.19 -5.25
C THR A 126 11.89 2.96 -4.56
N LEU A 127 12.12 1.77 -5.11
CA LEU A 127 11.62 0.52 -4.52
C LEU A 127 12.29 0.21 -3.18
N LEU A 128 13.60 0.42 -3.06
CA LEU A 128 14.35 0.16 -1.84
C LEU A 128 14.07 1.22 -0.76
N ASP A 129 14.18 2.50 -1.09
CA ASP A 129 14.15 3.58 -0.09
C ASP A 129 12.73 4.00 0.29
N GLU A 130 11.79 4.05 -0.69
CA GLU A 130 10.43 4.52 -0.40
C GLU A 130 9.48 3.38 -0.04
N TYR A 131 9.59 2.25 -0.72
CA TYR A 131 8.72 1.09 -0.52
C TYR A 131 9.33 0.05 0.41
N HIS A 132 10.63 0.15 0.72
CA HIS A 132 11.36 -0.80 1.56
C HIS A 132 11.19 -2.24 1.05
N LEU A 133 11.38 -2.40 -0.26
CA LEU A 133 11.30 -3.71 -0.90
C LEU A 133 12.32 -4.65 -0.26
N SER A 134 11.85 -5.79 0.20
CA SER A 134 12.69 -6.79 0.88
C SER A 134 12.53 -8.19 0.31
N THR A 135 11.46 -8.41 -0.45
CA THR A 135 11.16 -9.73 -1.01
C THR A 135 10.47 -9.59 -2.35
N VAL A 136 10.94 -10.36 -3.31
CA VAL A 136 10.34 -10.55 -4.63
C VAL A 136 9.84 -11.98 -4.74
N VAL A 137 8.62 -12.16 -5.23
CA VAL A 137 8.05 -13.47 -5.57
C VAL A 137 7.77 -13.45 -7.06
N ASP A 138 8.48 -14.27 -7.80
CA ASP A 138 8.32 -14.42 -9.24
C ASP A 138 7.47 -15.66 -9.56
N PHE A 139 6.37 -15.43 -10.25
CA PHE A 139 5.42 -16.47 -10.64
C PHE A 139 5.61 -16.93 -12.10
N ARG A 140 6.61 -16.40 -12.79
CA ARG A 140 6.90 -16.73 -14.19
C ARG A 140 7.42 -18.16 -14.33
N THR A 141 7.30 -18.68 -15.54
CA THR A 141 7.93 -19.95 -15.92
C THR A 141 9.46 -19.83 -15.91
N ARG A 142 10.13 -20.96 -15.81
CA ARG A 142 11.60 -21.00 -15.85
C ARG A 142 12.17 -20.40 -17.15
N MET A 143 11.51 -20.65 -18.29
CA MET A 143 11.94 -20.12 -19.58
C MET A 143 11.81 -18.60 -19.63
N GLU A 144 10.72 -18.03 -19.11
CA GLU A 144 10.54 -16.57 -19.04
C GLU A 144 11.61 -15.91 -18.15
N CYS A 145 12.00 -16.54 -17.05
CA CYS A 145 13.07 -16.06 -16.18
C CYS A 145 14.44 -16.12 -16.85
N LEU A 146 14.71 -17.15 -17.66
CA LEU A 146 15.96 -17.26 -18.42
C LEU A 146 16.03 -16.24 -19.56
N GLU A 147 14.94 -15.98 -20.28
CA GLU A 147 14.89 -14.96 -21.34
C GLU A 147 15.01 -13.54 -20.80
N LYS A 148 14.40 -13.26 -19.66
CA LYS A 148 14.38 -11.92 -19.03
C LYS A 148 14.65 -12.05 -17.53
N PRO A 149 15.91 -12.29 -17.15
CA PRO A 149 16.26 -12.41 -15.74
C PRO A 149 16.00 -11.11 -14.99
N ASP A 150 15.49 -11.23 -13.76
CA ASP A 150 15.27 -10.08 -12.91
C ASP A 150 16.60 -9.42 -12.53
N THR A 151 16.59 -8.10 -12.46
CA THR A 151 17.69 -7.35 -11.85
C THR A 151 17.75 -7.67 -10.37
N ILE A 152 18.90 -8.11 -9.90
CA ILE A 152 19.10 -8.45 -8.48
C ILE A 152 19.46 -7.19 -7.71
N MET A 153 18.63 -6.83 -6.75
CA MET A 153 18.81 -5.68 -5.85
C MET A 153 19.43 -6.15 -4.54
N GLU A 154 20.41 -5.40 -4.03
CA GLU A 154 21.09 -5.73 -2.77
C GLU A 154 20.11 -5.74 -1.59
N GLY A 155 20.20 -6.75 -0.74
CA GLY A 155 19.33 -6.90 0.45
C GLY A 155 17.92 -7.42 0.16
N VAL A 156 17.57 -7.71 -1.09
CA VAL A 156 16.26 -8.25 -1.47
C VAL A 156 16.34 -9.77 -1.63
N GLN A 157 15.36 -10.47 -1.05
CA GLN A 157 15.19 -11.92 -1.20
C GLN A 157 14.34 -12.23 -2.43
N TYR A 158 14.76 -13.22 -3.23
CA TYR A 158 14.04 -13.64 -4.44
C TYR A 158 13.52 -15.06 -4.28
N HIS A 159 12.25 -15.28 -4.61
CA HIS A 159 11.59 -16.57 -4.58
C HIS A 159 10.93 -16.82 -5.95
N GLU A 160 11.42 -17.83 -6.68
CA GLU A 160 10.79 -18.30 -7.91
C GLU A 160 9.72 -19.34 -7.55
N ILE A 161 8.47 -19.04 -7.80
CA ILE A 161 7.31 -19.90 -7.54
C ILE A 161 6.44 -19.92 -8.80
N PRO A 162 6.84 -20.64 -9.85
CA PRO A 162 6.09 -20.71 -11.10
C PRO A 162 4.68 -21.28 -10.82
N ILE A 163 3.65 -20.55 -11.27
CA ILE A 163 2.25 -20.96 -11.14
C ILE A 163 1.75 -21.68 -12.39
N VAL A 164 2.54 -21.68 -13.44
CA VAL A 164 2.26 -22.33 -14.73
C VAL A 164 3.41 -23.27 -15.04
N ASP A 165 3.07 -24.53 -15.29
CA ASP A 165 4.01 -25.53 -15.73
C ASP A 165 4.04 -25.59 -17.25
N GLU A 166 5.21 -25.46 -17.85
CA GLU A 166 5.41 -25.48 -19.31
C GLU A 166 4.98 -26.80 -19.93
N GLU A 167 5.10 -27.91 -19.21
CA GLU A 167 4.72 -29.25 -19.66
C GLU A 167 3.20 -29.45 -19.72
N THR A 168 2.43 -28.75 -18.86
CA THR A 168 0.99 -28.99 -18.69
C THR A 168 0.14 -28.17 -19.66
N LEU A 169 0.63 -27.08 -20.22
CA LEU A 169 -0.19 -26.14 -21.02
C LEU A 169 -0.14 -26.34 -22.52
N GLY A 170 0.78 -27.14 -23.05
CA GLY A 170 0.88 -27.37 -24.51
C GLY A 170 0.92 -26.09 -25.35
N ILE A 171 1.31 -24.95 -24.75
CA ILE A 171 1.46 -23.69 -25.47
C ILE A 171 2.76 -23.74 -26.24
N THR A 172 2.74 -24.42 -27.37
CA THR A 172 3.75 -24.22 -28.41
C THR A 172 3.56 -22.82 -28.95
N ARG A 173 4.47 -21.90 -28.64
CA ARG A 173 4.66 -20.69 -29.43
C ARG A 173 5.16 -21.10 -30.81
N SER A 174 4.24 -21.44 -31.67
CA SER A 174 4.52 -21.59 -33.10
C SER A 174 4.37 -20.23 -33.77
N GLY A 175 5.46 -19.68 -34.29
CA GLY A 175 5.52 -18.63 -35.27
C GLY A 175 5.68 -17.24 -34.77
#